data_d706d9615d945fac259990063256f9d4
#
_entry.id   d706d9615d945fac259990063256f9d4
#
_cell.length_a   1.000
_cell.length_b   1.000
_cell.length_c   1.000
_cell.angle_alpha   90.00
_cell.angle_beta   90.00
_cell.angle_gamma   90.00
#
_symmetry.space_group_name_H-M   'P 1'
#
loop_
_entity.id
_entity.type
_entity.pdbx_description
1 polymer ?
#
loop_
_entity_poly.entity_id
_entity_poly.type
_entity_poly.pdbx_seq_one_letter_code
_entity_poly.pdbx_strand_id
1 'polypeptide(L)'
;MLVSIVVPVYNEEENIAIFYNAVTKVMSGLSYEYELIYVDDGSTDSSVVILREIAKLDARVKVVLLARNFGHQTALTCGLDYAKGDAVITMDGDMQHPPALIPELIRLWENGYDVVRTIRDSTEDASWAKSFTSKYYYKLMNKMADVPIVEGGSDFRLMNRKSLE
;
A
#
# COMPACT_ATOMS: atom_id res chain seq x y z
N MET A 1 2.89 20.14 -1.40
CA MET A 1 3.33 18.88 -0.76
C MET A 1 2.99 17.73 -1.70
N LEU A 2 3.89 16.77 -1.85
CA LEU A 2 3.74 15.60 -2.72
C LEU A 2 3.41 14.36 -1.89
N VAL A 3 2.47 13.55 -2.34
CA VAL A 3 2.13 12.24 -1.77
C VAL A 3 2.52 11.16 -2.77
N SER A 4 3.37 10.21 -2.37
CA SER A 4 3.66 9.02 -3.16
C SER A 4 2.71 7.89 -2.77
N ILE A 5 2.14 7.21 -3.74
CA ILE A 5 1.33 6.00 -3.52
C ILE A 5 2.07 4.84 -4.17
N VAL A 6 2.50 3.87 -3.37
CA VAL A 6 3.27 2.70 -3.80
C VAL A 6 2.38 1.48 -3.82
N VAL A 7 2.34 0.81 -4.97
CA VAL A 7 1.45 -0.32 -5.23
C VAL A 7 2.25 -1.47 -5.85
N PRO A 8 2.57 -2.51 -5.09
CA PRO A 8 3.10 -3.75 -5.66
C PRO A 8 2.01 -4.46 -6.47
N VAL A 9 2.40 -5.03 -7.61
CA VAL A 9 1.51 -5.70 -8.56
C VAL A 9 2.13 -7.04 -8.97
N TYR A 10 1.33 -8.09 -8.97
CA TYR A 10 1.70 -9.39 -9.54
C TYR A 10 0.46 -10.11 -10.08
N ASN A 11 0.33 -10.19 -11.42
CA ASN A 11 -0.82 -10.78 -12.12
C ASN A 11 -2.17 -10.18 -11.69
N GLU A 12 -2.29 -8.86 -11.83
CA GLU A 12 -3.46 -8.07 -11.43
C GLU A 12 -4.14 -7.38 -12.62
N GLU A 13 -4.10 -7.97 -13.82
CA GLU A 13 -4.61 -7.35 -15.05
C GLU A 13 -6.05 -6.85 -14.93
N GLU A 14 -6.90 -7.53 -14.15
CA GLU A 14 -8.30 -7.15 -13.95
C GLU A 14 -8.47 -5.93 -13.03
N ASN A 15 -7.54 -5.72 -12.08
CA ASN A 15 -7.68 -4.74 -11.01
C ASN A 15 -6.96 -3.41 -11.30
N ILE A 16 -5.89 -3.40 -12.10
CA ILE A 16 -5.04 -2.22 -12.33
C ILE A 16 -5.84 -1.00 -12.78
N ALA A 17 -6.69 -1.14 -13.80
CA ALA A 17 -7.47 -0.01 -14.33
C ALA A 17 -8.52 0.49 -13.32
N ILE A 18 -9.14 -0.42 -12.58
CA ILE A 18 -10.14 -0.10 -11.56
C ILE A 18 -9.47 0.67 -10.42
N PHE A 19 -8.33 0.17 -9.95
CA PHE A 19 -7.53 0.77 -8.89
C PHE A 19 -7.04 2.17 -9.29
N TYR A 20 -6.45 2.31 -10.49
CA TYR A 20 -5.98 3.60 -11.03
C TYR A 20 -7.10 4.65 -11.02
N ASN A 21 -8.28 4.30 -11.54
CA ASN A 21 -9.42 5.21 -11.58
C ASN A 21 -9.90 5.59 -10.18
N ALA A 22 -9.94 4.65 -9.25
CA ALA A 22 -10.37 4.89 -7.89
C ALA A 22 -9.41 5.84 -7.14
N VAL A 23 -8.10 5.59 -7.22
CA VAL A 23 -7.06 6.45 -6.61
C VAL A 23 -7.08 7.83 -7.23
N THR A 24 -7.09 7.94 -8.57
CA THR A 24 -7.11 9.21 -9.29
C THR A 24 -8.33 10.04 -8.90
N LYS A 25 -9.50 9.43 -8.79
CA LYS A 25 -10.74 10.09 -8.37
C LYS A 25 -10.62 10.65 -6.95
N VAL A 26 -10.06 9.89 -6.02
CA VAL A 26 -9.87 10.32 -4.62
C VAL A 26 -8.86 11.46 -4.56
N MET A 27 -7.70 11.30 -5.18
CA MET A 27 -6.62 12.29 -5.14
C MET A 27 -6.99 13.59 -5.85
N SER A 28 -7.82 13.56 -6.91
CA SER A 28 -8.30 14.76 -7.57
C SER A 28 -9.20 15.64 -6.70
N GLY A 29 -9.77 15.10 -5.63
CA GLY A 29 -10.55 15.83 -4.63
C GLY A 29 -9.70 16.45 -3.51
N LEU A 30 -8.39 16.21 -3.51
CA LEU A 30 -7.46 16.70 -2.48
C LEU A 30 -6.54 17.79 -3.05
N SER A 31 -6.06 18.68 -2.17
CA SER A 31 -5.14 19.78 -2.54
C SER A 31 -3.68 19.34 -2.50
N TYR A 32 -3.38 18.10 -2.88
CA TYR A 32 -2.03 17.52 -2.90
C TYR A 32 -1.61 17.16 -4.32
N GLU A 33 -0.36 17.42 -4.65
CA GLU A 33 0.28 16.74 -5.76
C GLU A 33 0.50 15.28 -5.38
N TYR A 34 0.44 14.37 -6.34
CA TYR A 34 0.71 12.97 -6.09
C TYR A 34 1.43 12.29 -7.23
N GLU A 35 2.11 11.21 -6.91
CA GLU A 35 2.66 10.24 -7.83
C GLU A 35 2.15 8.84 -7.46
N LEU A 36 1.89 8.02 -8.46
CA LEU A 36 1.45 6.64 -8.31
C LEU A 36 2.54 5.72 -8.86
N ILE A 37 3.16 4.94 -7.99
CA ILE A 37 4.29 4.09 -8.29
C ILE A 37 3.84 2.64 -8.26
N TYR A 38 3.66 2.05 -9.43
CA TYR A 38 3.44 0.62 -9.56
C TYR A 38 4.77 -0.11 -9.64
N VAL A 39 4.92 -1.17 -8.85
CA VAL A 39 6.06 -2.07 -8.92
C VAL A 39 5.56 -3.44 -9.35
N ASP A 40 5.78 -3.77 -10.61
CA ASP A 40 5.44 -5.07 -11.15
C ASP A 40 6.47 -6.12 -10.73
N ASP A 41 6.03 -7.12 -9.98
CA ASP A 41 6.86 -8.20 -9.44
C ASP A 41 6.98 -9.37 -10.42
N GLY A 42 7.25 -9.07 -11.70
CA GLY A 42 7.45 -10.06 -12.74
C GLY A 42 6.16 -10.76 -13.18
N SER A 43 5.10 -10.02 -13.42
CA SER A 43 3.82 -10.53 -13.91
C SER A 43 3.97 -11.26 -15.25
N THR A 44 3.14 -12.28 -15.46
CA THR A 44 3.10 -13.11 -16.66
C THR A 44 1.84 -12.93 -17.49
N ASP A 45 0.87 -12.16 -16.97
CA ASP A 45 -0.38 -11.75 -17.62
C ASP A 45 -0.24 -10.41 -18.35
N SER A 46 -1.34 -9.73 -18.65
CA SER A 46 -1.36 -8.44 -19.33
C SER A 46 -1.05 -7.24 -18.41
N SER A 47 -0.74 -7.44 -17.12
CA SER A 47 -0.50 -6.37 -16.14
C SER A 47 0.50 -5.34 -16.64
N VAL A 48 1.68 -5.79 -17.13
CA VAL A 48 2.74 -4.91 -17.63
C VAL A 48 2.28 -4.04 -18.82
N VAL A 49 1.47 -4.63 -19.71
CA VAL A 49 0.94 -3.90 -20.88
C VAL A 49 0.01 -2.78 -20.42
N ILE A 50 -0.93 -3.09 -19.52
CA ILE A 50 -1.89 -2.13 -18.98
C ILE A 50 -1.17 -1.00 -18.23
N LEU A 51 -0.20 -1.33 -17.36
CA LEU A 51 0.59 -0.36 -16.61
C LEU A 51 1.33 0.61 -17.53
N ARG A 52 1.96 0.09 -18.60
CA ARG A 52 2.66 0.93 -19.59
C ARG A 52 1.73 1.87 -20.33
N GLU A 53 0.52 1.42 -20.68
CA GLU A 53 -0.46 2.28 -21.34
C GLU A 53 -0.94 3.40 -20.42
N ILE A 54 -1.21 3.10 -19.15
CA ILE A 54 -1.59 4.12 -18.15
C ILE A 54 -0.45 5.13 -17.98
N ALA A 55 0.80 4.69 -17.83
CA ALA A 55 1.94 5.57 -17.65
C ALA A 55 2.24 6.47 -18.87
N LYS A 56 1.87 6.07 -20.09
CA LYS A 56 1.95 6.93 -21.27
C LYS A 56 0.92 8.06 -21.23
N LEU A 57 -0.25 7.82 -20.64
CA LEU A 57 -1.36 8.75 -20.60
C LEU A 57 -1.31 9.69 -19.39
N ASP A 58 -0.68 9.27 -18.31
CA ASP A 58 -0.60 10.03 -17.05
C ASP A 58 0.84 10.09 -16.54
N ALA A 59 1.47 11.26 -16.65
CA ALA A 59 2.85 11.49 -16.21
C ALA A 59 3.07 11.33 -14.69
N ARG A 60 2.00 11.28 -13.91
CA ARG A 60 2.07 11.02 -12.45
C ARG A 60 2.29 9.53 -12.16
N VAL A 61 2.03 8.66 -13.13
CA VAL A 61 2.17 7.21 -12.99
C VAL A 61 3.58 6.79 -13.36
N LYS A 62 4.24 6.10 -12.46
CA LYS A 62 5.56 5.49 -12.66
C LYS A 62 5.42 3.98 -12.58
N VAL A 63 6.15 3.28 -13.43
CA VAL A 63 6.15 1.81 -13.45
C VAL A 63 7.58 1.32 -13.30
N VAL A 64 7.81 0.53 -12.27
CA VAL A 64 9.06 -0.20 -12.04
C VAL A 64 8.79 -1.67 -12.34
N LEU A 65 9.60 -2.26 -13.21
CA LEU A 65 9.45 -3.66 -13.60
C LEU A 65 10.60 -4.47 -13.00
N LEU A 66 10.29 -5.43 -12.15
CA LEU A 66 11.27 -6.37 -11.65
C LEU A 66 11.52 -7.48 -12.68
N ALA A 67 12.75 -7.99 -12.74
CA ALA A 67 13.15 -8.99 -13.74
C ALA A 67 12.45 -10.35 -13.56
N ARG A 68 11.92 -10.64 -12.38
CA ARG A 68 11.16 -11.84 -12.02
C ARG A 68 10.40 -11.59 -10.73
N ASN A 69 9.57 -12.52 -10.31
CA ASN A 69 8.94 -12.48 -9.00
C ASN A 69 10.01 -12.64 -7.89
N PHE A 70 10.12 -11.61 -7.04
CA PHE A 70 10.97 -11.56 -5.84
C PHE A 70 10.16 -11.56 -4.55
N GLY A 71 8.83 -11.48 -4.66
CA GLY A 71 7.88 -11.44 -3.56
C GLY A 71 7.45 -10.03 -3.17
N HIS A 72 6.23 -9.95 -2.63
CA HIS A 72 5.52 -8.73 -2.29
C HIS A 72 6.35 -7.71 -1.51
N GLN A 73 7.06 -8.14 -0.46
CA GLN A 73 7.86 -7.23 0.39
C GLN A 73 9.05 -6.62 -0.37
N THR A 74 9.65 -7.36 -1.31
CA THR A 74 10.73 -6.84 -2.15
C THR A 74 10.20 -5.78 -3.12
N ALA A 75 9.06 -6.04 -3.75
CA ALA A 75 8.40 -5.08 -4.63
C ALA A 75 8.00 -3.81 -3.87
N LEU A 76 7.44 -3.97 -2.66
CA LEU A 76 7.09 -2.86 -1.79
C LEU A 76 8.30 -2.00 -1.42
N THR A 77 9.39 -2.62 -0.96
CA THR A 77 10.65 -1.93 -0.61
C THR A 77 11.20 -1.18 -1.82
N CYS A 78 11.24 -1.83 -2.98
CA CYS A 78 11.65 -1.18 -4.23
C CYS A 78 10.81 0.08 -4.52
N GLY A 79 9.49 0.01 -4.37
CA GLY A 79 8.62 1.16 -4.57
C GLY A 79 8.86 2.31 -3.58
N LEU A 80 9.18 1.99 -2.33
CA LEU A 80 9.56 2.98 -1.31
C LEU A 80 10.85 3.73 -1.70
N ASP A 81 11.84 3.05 -2.28
CA ASP A 81 13.08 3.66 -2.75
C ASP A 81 12.86 4.65 -3.91
N TYR A 82 11.85 4.40 -4.74
CA TYR A 82 11.47 5.30 -5.85
C TYR A 82 10.56 6.45 -5.43
N ALA A 83 9.92 6.37 -4.28
CA ALA A 83 8.99 7.38 -3.79
C ALA A 83 9.70 8.69 -3.43
N LYS A 84 9.15 9.84 -3.87
CA LYS A 84 9.72 11.18 -3.65
C LYS A 84 8.83 12.09 -2.80
N GLY A 85 7.64 11.62 -2.41
CA GLY A 85 6.66 12.39 -1.66
C GLY A 85 7.09 12.73 -0.24
N ASP A 86 6.52 13.80 0.30
CA ASP A 86 6.65 14.20 1.71
C ASP A 86 5.99 13.16 2.62
N ALA A 87 4.95 12.49 2.12
CA ALA A 87 4.34 11.32 2.71
C ALA A 87 4.27 10.19 1.68
N VAL A 88 4.40 8.95 2.15
CA VAL A 88 4.31 7.76 1.31
C VAL A 88 3.21 6.85 1.81
N ILE A 89 2.28 6.53 0.93
CA ILE A 89 1.19 5.58 1.18
C ILE A 89 1.55 4.27 0.48
N THR A 90 1.50 3.17 1.21
CA THR A 90 1.58 1.82 0.63
C THR A 90 0.21 1.18 0.64
N MET A 91 -0.18 0.51 -0.42
CA MET A 91 -1.44 -0.23 -0.49
C MET A 91 -1.41 -1.29 -1.59
N ASP A 92 -2.19 -2.36 -1.41
CA ASP A 92 -2.31 -3.42 -2.41
C ASP A 92 -3.24 -3.00 -3.56
N GLY A 93 -2.92 -3.47 -4.77
CA GLY A 93 -3.67 -3.17 -5.99
C GLY A 93 -4.94 -4.01 -6.20
N ASP A 94 -5.25 -4.94 -5.29
CA ASP A 94 -6.34 -5.93 -5.38
C ASP A 94 -7.72 -5.40 -4.97
N MET A 95 -7.84 -4.10 -4.69
CA MET A 95 -9.05 -3.42 -4.22
C MET A 95 -9.58 -3.88 -2.84
N GLN A 96 -8.86 -4.74 -2.11
CA GLN A 96 -9.23 -5.07 -0.72
C GLN A 96 -8.99 -3.90 0.22
N HIS A 97 -8.15 -2.96 -0.17
CA HIS A 97 -7.92 -1.70 0.52
C HIS A 97 -8.64 -0.56 -0.21
N PRO A 98 -9.72 0.02 0.37
CA PRO A 98 -10.48 1.06 -0.31
C PRO A 98 -9.69 2.37 -0.40
N PRO A 99 -9.40 2.89 -1.62
CA PRO A 99 -8.73 4.19 -1.78
C PRO A 99 -9.46 5.35 -1.10
N ALA A 100 -10.75 5.20 -0.83
CA ALA A 100 -11.56 6.19 -0.10
C ALA A 100 -11.03 6.51 1.32
N LEU A 101 -10.17 5.69 1.89
CA LEU A 101 -9.52 5.95 3.19
C LEU A 101 -8.29 6.86 3.09
N ILE A 102 -7.75 7.11 1.89
CA ILE A 102 -6.58 7.97 1.69
C ILE A 102 -6.75 9.35 2.34
N PRO A 103 -7.88 10.06 2.19
CA PRO A 103 -8.08 11.36 2.82
C PRO A 103 -7.96 11.32 4.35
N GLU A 104 -8.42 10.25 4.98
CA GLU A 104 -8.33 10.08 6.43
C GLU A 104 -6.89 9.83 6.89
N LEU A 105 -6.11 9.03 6.14
CA LEU A 105 -4.69 8.81 6.42
C LEU A 105 -3.93 10.15 6.33
N ILE A 106 -4.19 10.94 5.29
CA ILE A 106 -3.56 12.25 5.08
C ILE A 106 -3.95 13.21 6.22
N ARG A 107 -5.22 13.25 6.62
CA ARG A 107 -5.70 14.07 7.72
C ARG A 107 -4.99 13.75 9.04
N LEU A 108 -4.76 12.47 9.33
CA LEU A 108 -4.02 12.07 10.54
C LEU A 108 -2.55 12.47 10.45
N TRP A 109 -1.93 12.32 9.27
CA TRP A 109 -0.56 12.79 9.04
C TRP A 109 -0.44 14.33 9.23
N GLU A 110 -1.38 15.12 8.70
CA GLU A 110 -1.45 16.59 8.93
C GLU A 110 -1.55 16.94 10.41
N ASN A 111 -2.18 16.08 11.22
CA ASN A 111 -2.25 16.23 12.68
C ASN A 111 -0.97 15.83 13.43
N GLY A 112 0.11 15.48 12.69
CA GLY A 112 1.43 15.21 13.23
C GLY A 112 1.75 13.76 13.52
N TYR A 113 0.96 12.80 13.04
CA TYR A 113 1.30 11.39 13.14
C TYR A 113 2.32 11.00 12.06
N ASP A 114 3.47 10.46 12.44
CA ASP A 114 4.52 10.05 11.51
C ASP A 114 4.20 8.76 10.76
N VAL A 115 3.44 7.85 11.38
CA VAL A 115 2.98 6.60 10.77
C VAL A 115 1.51 6.40 11.09
N VAL A 116 0.70 6.26 10.05
CA VAL A 116 -0.73 5.95 10.15
C VAL A 116 -0.99 4.66 9.41
N ARG A 117 -1.54 3.65 10.08
CA ARG A 117 -1.87 2.40 9.42
C ARG A 117 -3.32 1.99 9.66
N THR A 118 -3.88 1.32 8.69
CA THR A 118 -5.20 0.73 8.81
C THR A 118 -5.13 -0.59 9.58
N ILE A 119 -6.15 -0.85 10.38
CA ILE A 119 -6.35 -2.13 11.04
C ILE A 119 -7.60 -2.75 10.44
N ARG A 120 -7.47 -3.98 9.93
CA ARG A 120 -8.62 -4.72 9.43
C ARG A 120 -9.42 -5.23 10.63
N ASP A 121 -10.66 -4.79 10.76
CA ASP A 121 -11.56 -5.28 11.79
C ASP A 121 -12.05 -6.68 11.38
N SER A 122 -11.39 -7.72 11.89
CA SER A 122 -11.62 -9.12 11.50
C SER A 122 -12.77 -9.73 12.31
N THR A 123 -13.99 -9.18 12.20
CA THR A 123 -15.09 -9.59 13.06
C THR A 123 -16.04 -10.64 12.49
N GLU A 124 -15.96 -11.08 11.23
CA GLU A 124 -17.04 -11.95 10.74
C GLU A 124 -16.69 -13.38 10.29
N ASP A 125 -15.42 -13.77 10.00
CA ASP A 125 -15.18 -15.14 9.46
C ASP A 125 -13.98 -15.92 10.03
N ALA A 126 -13.40 -15.51 11.13
CA ALA A 126 -12.32 -16.29 11.73
C ALA A 126 -12.88 -17.47 12.57
N SER A 127 -12.71 -18.70 12.10
CA SER A 127 -12.91 -19.91 12.92
C SER A 127 -12.28 -19.69 14.31
N TRP A 128 -13.04 -19.96 15.38
CA TRP A 128 -12.61 -19.71 16.76
C TRP A 128 -11.25 -20.34 17.11
N ALA A 129 -10.88 -21.46 16.48
CA ALA A 129 -9.59 -22.11 16.65
C ALA A 129 -8.43 -21.27 16.07
N LYS A 130 -8.64 -20.59 14.94
CA LYS A 130 -7.64 -19.70 14.29
C LYS A 130 -7.44 -18.42 15.11
N SER A 131 -8.51 -17.89 15.67
CA SER A 131 -8.48 -16.73 16.57
C SER A 131 -7.73 -17.03 17.87
N PHE A 132 -7.87 -18.22 18.43
CA PHE A 132 -7.22 -18.60 19.70
C PHE A 132 -5.72 -18.80 19.52
N THR A 133 -5.28 -19.46 18.44
CA THR A 133 -3.85 -19.67 18.15
C THR A 133 -3.16 -18.35 17.80
N SER A 134 -3.82 -17.46 17.07
CA SER A 134 -3.31 -16.12 16.72
C SER A 134 -3.08 -15.27 17.99
N LYS A 135 -4.09 -15.16 18.86
CA LYS A 135 -3.97 -14.41 20.14
C LYS A 135 -2.84 -14.92 21.03
N TYR A 136 -2.65 -16.23 21.11
CA TYR A 136 -1.57 -16.81 21.91
C TYR A 136 -0.20 -16.52 21.31
N TYR A 137 -0.06 -16.61 19.97
CA TYR A 137 1.16 -16.27 19.25
C TYR A 137 1.54 -14.80 19.46
N TYR A 138 0.61 -13.86 19.25
CA TYR A 138 0.89 -12.44 19.45
C TYR A 138 1.20 -12.09 20.91
N LYS A 139 0.55 -12.74 21.87
CA LYS A 139 0.85 -12.57 23.30
C LYS A 139 2.27 -13.04 23.65
N LEU A 140 2.72 -14.15 23.05
CA LEU A 140 4.07 -14.67 23.23
C LEU A 140 5.09 -13.73 22.56
N MET A 141 4.84 -13.32 21.31
CA MET A 141 5.72 -12.43 20.56
C MET A 141 5.83 -11.05 21.21
N ASN A 142 4.72 -10.47 21.70
CA ASN A 142 4.74 -9.19 22.42
C ASN A 142 5.47 -9.26 23.77
N LYS A 143 5.62 -10.44 24.37
CA LYS A 143 6.43 -10.64 25.57
C LYS A 143 7.93 -10.68 25.26
N MET A 144 8.29 -11.02 24.02
CA MET A 144 9.69 -11.15 23.56
C MET A 144 10.18 -9.93 22.76
N ALA A 145 9.25 -9.06 22.33
CA ALA A 145 9.55 -7.88 21.52
C ALA A 145 9.63 -6.62 22.39
N ASP A 146 10.60 -5.77 22.12
CA ASP A 146 10.76 -4.46 22.78
C ASP A 146 9.68 -3.45 22.35
N VAL A 147 8.98 -3.73 21.25
CA VAL A 147 7.89 -2.90 20.71
C VAL A 147 6.64 -3.75 20.54
N PRO A 148 5.44 -3.29 20.98
CA PRO A 148 4.21 -4.07 20.85
C PRO A 148 3.87 -4.35 19.39
N ILE A 149 3.75 -5.64 19.05
CA ILE A 149 3.30 -6.12 17.74
C ILE A 149 1.78 -6.06 17.73
N VAL A 150 1.22 -5.21 16.85
CA VAL A 150 -0.24 -5.06 16.72
C VAL A 150 -0.77 -6.10 15.76
N GLU A 151 -1.75 -6.87 16.22
CA GLU A 151 -2.47 -7.88 15.44
C GLU A 151 -3.25 -7.26 14.29
N GLY A 152 -3.26 -7.89 13.11
CA GLY A 152 -4.07 -7.43 11.97
C GLY A 152 -3.52 -6.22 11.21
N GLY A 153 -2.24 -5.90 11.34
CA GLY A 153 -1.61 -4.82 10.57
C GLY A 153 -1.67 -5.08 9.07
N SER A 154 -2.34 -4.19 8.34
CA SER A 154 -2.38 -4.17 6.88
C SER A 154 -1.15 -3.44 6.32
N ASP A 155 -0.74 -3.78 5.10
CA ASP A 155 0.26 -3.01 4.35
C ASP A 155 -0.29 -1.67 3.83
N PHE A 156 -1.58 -1.40 4.02
CA PHE A 156 -2.18 -0.11 3.78
C PHE A 156 -1.86 0.86 4.93
N ARG A 157 -0.84 1.67 4.70
CA ARG A 157 -0.35 2.64 5.69
C ARG A 157 0.19 3.89 5.01
N LEU A 158 0.19 4.99 5.74
CA LEU A 158 0.88 6.22 5.39
C LEU A 158 2.09 6.40 6.33
N MET A 159 3.22 6.76 5.76
CA MET A 159 4.46 7.05 6.48
C MET A 159 4.97 8.43 6.08
N ASN A 160 5.36 9.24 7.06
CA ASN A 160 6.10 10.47 6.83
C ASN A 160 7.47 10.13 6.20
N ARG A 161 7.98 10.96 5.30
CA ARG A 161 9.31 10.80 4.70
C ARG A 161 10.40 10.56 5.74
N LYS A 162 10.38 11.31 6.85
CA LYS A 162 11.34 11.17 7.95
C LYS A 162 11.37 9.79 8.61
N SER A 163 10.30 9.03 8.49
CA SER A 163 10.20 7.67 9.05
C SER A 163 10.73 6.59 8.11
N LEU A 164 11.10 6.96 6.87
CA LEU A 164 11.65 6.07 5.85
C LEU A 164 13.18 6.19 5.72
N GLU A 165 13.77 7.26 6.22
CA GLU A 165 15.23 7.51 6.29
C GLU A 165 15.84 6.90 7.58
#